data_78aac12c07b0289bab7a3fd96a73eb39
#
_entry.id   78aac12c07b0289bab7a3fd96a73eb39
#
_cell.length_a   1.000
_cell.length_b   1.000
_cell.length_c   1.000
_cell.angle_alpha   90.00
_cell.angle_beta   90.00
_cell.angle_gamma   90.00
#
_symmetry.space_group_name_H-M   'P 1'
#
loop_
_entity.id
_entity.type
_entity.pdbx_description
1 polymer ?
#
loop_
_entity_poly.entity_id
_entity_poly.type
_entity_poly.pdbx_seq_one_letter_code
_entity_poly.pdbx_strand_id
1 'polypeptide(L)'
;MDLFAFRKPKNELESDEGESKNVPFVPDEMWIKCPKCNTMLLTTDMEENLHVCTKCNHHFRMNGRDRVEMLADKDTFVEFDADLSSHNILDFPGYDEKLEKARKTGAKESVICGECKMNGIDTVLCVMDPTFMMGSIGVITGEKITRAFEYATENA
;
A
#
# COMPACT_ATOMS: atom_id res chain seq x y z
N MET A 1 68.34 8.00 -4.05
CA MET A 1 67.76 8.72 -5.20
C MET A 1 66.43 8.04 -5.52
N ASP A 2 65.35 8.49 -4.88
CA ASP A 2 63.99 8.05 -5.20
C ASP A 2 63.36 8.98 -6.22
N LEU A 3 63.45 8.56 -7.46
CA LEU A 3 62.82 9.21 -8.60
C LEU A 3 61.51 8.45 -8.86
N PHE A 4 60.40 8.94 -8.43
CA PHE A 4 59.00 8.68 -8.90
C PHE A 4 57.99 8.70 -7.78
N ALA A 5 57.99 9.80 -7.01
CA ALA A 5 56.76 10.11 -6.28
C ALA A 5 55.80 10.79 -7.27
N PHE A 6 55.10 10.06 -8.07
CA PHE A 6 53.92 10.54 -8.78
C PHE A 6 52.87 10.90 -7.74
N ARG A 7 52.83 12.18 -7.32
CA ARG A 7 51.69 12.72 -6.59
C ARG A 7 50.48 12.67 -7.53
N LYS A 8 49.55 11.78 -7.27
CA LYS A 8 48.21 11.91 -7.84
C LYS A 8 47.66 13.30 -7.46
N PRO A 9 47.09 14.05 -8.40
CA PRO A 9 46.41 15.29 -8.05
C PRO A 9 45.32 14.95 -7.04
N LYS A 10 45.34 15.59 -5.88
CA LYS A 10 44.24 15.50 -4.92
C LYS A 10 43.01 16.07 -5.61
N ASN A 11 41.97 15.26 -5.70
CA ASN A 11 40.65 15.73 -6.12
C ASN A 11 40.13 16.63 -4.99
N GLU A 12 39.94 17.92 -5.28
CA GLU A 12 39.47 18.90 -4.29
C GLU A 12 38.13 18.56 -3.66
N LEU A 13 37.39 17.58 -4.26
CA LEU A 13 36.12 17.02 -3.73
C LEU A 13 36.36 15.97 -2.63
N GLU A 14 37.59 15.49 -2.40
CA GLU A 14 37.89 14.48 -1.38
C GLU A 14 38.50 15.08 -0.09
N SER A 15 38.57 16.38 0.04
CA SER A 15 39.22 17.07 1.15
C SER A 15 38.27 17.97 1.93
N ASP A 16 37.14 17.43 2.41
CA ASP A 16 36.44 18.03 3.54
C ASP A 16 35.71 16.97 4.33
N GLU A 17 36.32 16.55 5.42
CA GLU A 17 35.63 16.01 6.59
C GLU A 17 34.89 17.17 7.30
N GLY A 18 34.16 17.98 6.54
CA GLY A 18 33.28 19.01 7.01
C GLY A 18 31.85 18.56 6.76
N GLU A 19 31.06 18.46 7.80
CA GLU A 19 29.62 18.17 7.80
C GLU A 19 28.92 18.88 6.61
N SER A 20 28.69 18.17 5.54
CA SER A 20 27.82 18.60 4.45
C SER A 20 26.39 18.62 4.95
N LYS A 21 25.93 19.78 5.44
CA LYS A 21 24.57 20.04 5.92
C LYS A 21 23.51 20.06 4.82
N ASN A 22 23.83 19.66 3.58
CA ASN A 22 22.92 19.70 2.45
C ASN A 22 23.09 18.49 1.51
N VAL A 23 23.09 17.29 2.07
CA VAL A 23 22.81 16.12 1.23
C VAL A 23 21.30 16.18 0.94
N PRO A 24 20.87 16.30 -0.33
CA PRO A 24 19.44 16.24 -0.64
C PRO A 24 18.90 14.91 -0.14
N PHE A 25 18.00 14.96 0.84
CA PHE A 25 17.29 13.79 1.32
C PHE A 25 16.33 13.36 0.23
N VAL A 26 16.63 12.25 -0.42
CA VAL A 26 15.69 11.57 -1.33
C VAL A 26 14.99 10.51 -0.51
N PRO A 27 13.67 10.63 -0.25
CA PRO A 27 12.91 9.59 0.43
C PRO A 27 13.03 8.27 -0.35
N ASP A 28 13.32 7.18 0.35
CA ASP A 28 13.49 5.84 -0.26
C ASP A 28 12.24 5.36 -1.02
N GLU A 29 11.08 5.96 -0.74
CA GLU A 29 9.78 5.62 -1.32
C GLU A 29 9.41 6.40 -2.59
N MET A 30 10.27 7.34 -3.06
CA MET A 30 9.97 8.13 -4.26
C MET A 30 9.98 7.33 -5.56
N TRP A 31 10.69 6.21 -5.59
CA TRP A 31 10.89 5.43 -6.79
C TRP A 31 10.56 3.96 -6.57
N ILE A 32 9.82 3.39 -7.52
CA ILE A 32 9.53 1.97 -7.56
C ILE A 32 10.08 1.33 -8.83
N LYS A 33 10.68 0.16 -8.69
CA LYS A 33 11.19 -0.61 -9.83
C LYS A 33 10.13 -1.58 -10.33
N CYS A 34 9.76 -1.48 -11.60
CA CYS A 34 8.83 -2.42 -12.21
C CYS A 34 9.44 -3.84 -12.27
N PRO A 35 8.78 -4.86 -11.69
CA PRO A 35 9.32 -6.22 -11.66
C PRO A 35 9.33 -6.88 -13.04
N LYS A 36 8.53 -6.40 -14.02
CA LYS A 36 8.44 -6.96 -15.37
C LYS A 36 9.47 -6.36 -16.33
N CYS A 37 9.61 -5.04 -16.38
CA CYS A 37 10.49 -4.37 -17.35
C CYS A 37 11.72 -3.71 -16.71
N ASN A 38 11.88 -3.79 -15.39
CA ASN A 38 12.97 -3.19 -14.61
C ASN A 38 13.10 -1.65 -14.72
N THR A 39 12.14 -0.97 -15.31
CA THR A 39 12.13 0.50 -15.38
C THR A 39 11.88 1.07 -13.97
N MET A 40 12.62 2.14 -13.62
CA MET A 40 12.35 2.94 -12.44
C MET A 40 11.20 3.90 -12.76
N LEU A 41 10.21 3.95 -11.90
CA LEU A 41 9.01 4.79 -12.01
C LEU A 41 8.92 5.66 -10.76
N LEU A 42 8.46 6.88 -10.90
CA LEU A 42 8.06 7.68 -9.75
C LEU A 42 6.80 7.06 -9.13
N THR A 43 6.73 7.02 -7.81
CA THR A 43 5.55 6.51 -7.10
C THR A 43 4.31 7.32 -7.45
N THR A 44 4.44 8.65 -7.53
CA THR A 44 3.36 9.56 -7.95
C THR A 44 2.83 9.26 -9.34
N ASP A 45 3.71 9.05 -10.33
CA ASP A 45 3.29 8.72 -11.69
C ASP A 45 2.57 7.37 -11.76
N MET A 46 2.98 6.43 -10.90
CA MET A 46 2.35 5.11 -10.80
C MET A 46 0.96 5.22 -10.17
N GLU A 47 0.79 6.02 -9.12
CA GLU A 47 -0.51 6.28 -8.47
C GLU A 47 -1.47 6.96 -9.44
N GLU A 48 -1.04 8.02 -10.15
CA GLU A 48 -1.83 8.70 -11.17
C GLU A 48 -2.23 7.76 -12.32
N ASN A 49 -1.37 6.78 -12.65
CA ASN A 49 -1.66 5.76 -13.69
C ASN A 49 -2.32 4.50 -13.11
N LEU A 50 -3.07 4.62 -12.01
CA LEU A 50 -3.86 3.54 -11.40
C LEU A 50 -3.04 2.28 -11.08
N HIS A 51 -1.82 2.45 -10.57
CA HIS A 51 -0.87 1.38 -10.27
C HIS A 51 -0.49 0.50 -11.48
N VAL A 52 -0.46 1.09 -12.67
CA VAL A 52 -0.05 0.41 -13.91
C VAL A 52 1.27 1.00 -14.42
N CYS A 53 2.21 0.12 -14.77
CA CYS A 53 3.48 0.56 -15.35
C CYS A 53 3.28 1.27 -16.70
N THR A 54 3.73 2.51 -16.80
CA THR A 54 3.63 3.32 -18.03
C THR A 54 4.44 2.78 -19.21
N LYS A 55 5.40 1.85 -18.96
CA LYS A 55 6.28 1.27 -19.98
C LYS A 55 5.78 -0.06 -20.53
N CYS A 56 5.30 -0.95 -19.66
CA CYS A 56 5.00 -2.34 -20.06
C CYS A 56 3.61 -2.80 -19.67
N ASN A 57 2.76 -1.91 -19.16
CA ASN A 57 1.41 -2.18 -18.69
C ASN A 57 1.34 -3.31 -17.63
N HIS A 58 2.40 -3.46 -16.84
CA HIS A 58 2.36 -4.35 -15.67
C HIS A 58 1.52 -3.72 -14.58
N HIS A 59 0.53 -4.46 -14.06
CA HIS A 59 -0.28 -4.04 -12.93
C HIS A 59 0.45 -4.35 -11.63
N PHE A 60 0.69 -3.34 -10.81
CA PHE A 60 1.21 -3.50 -9.47
C PHE A 60 0.09 -3.92 -8.51
N ARG A 61 0.48 -4.46 -7.36
CA ARG A 61 -0.47 -4.70 -6.28
C ARG A 61 -0.96 -3.38 -5.71
N MET A 62 -2.24 -3.33 -5.42
CA MET A 62 -2.92 -2.19 -4.81
C MET A 62 -3.51 -2.66 -3.49
N ASN A 63 -3.39 -1.86 -2.44
CA ASN A 63 -4.06 -2.14 -1.17
C ASN A 63 -5.56 -1.82 -1.25
N GLY A 64 -6.31 -2.18 -0.21
CA GLY A 64 -7.75 -1.99 -0.19
C GLY A 64 -8.15 -0.51 -0.16
N ARG A 65 -7.40 0.34 0.53
CA ARG A 65 -7.69 1.79 0.65
C ARG A 65 -7.53 2.50 -0.68
N ASP A 66 -6.41 2.30 -1.36
CA ASP A 66 -6.17 2.91 -2.68
C ASP A 66 -7.25 2.46 -3.68
N ARG A 67 -7.71 1.21 -3.58
CA ARG A 67 -8.79 0.71 -4.42
C ARG A 67 -10.13 1.39 -4.12
N VAL A 68 -10.45 1.65 -2.86
CA VAL A 68 -11.64 2.42 -2.48
C VAL A 68 -11.55 3.84 -3.03
N GLU A 69 -10.43 4.53 -2.84
CA GLU A 69 -10.21 5.89 -3.35
C GLU A 69 -10.31 5.99 -4.88
N MET A 70 -9.86 4.93 -5.58
CA MET A 70 -9.96 4.86 -7.03
C MET A 70 -11.40 4.69 -7.53
N LEU A 71 -12.27 4.01 -6.77
CA LEU A 71 -13.62 3.64 -7.20
C LEU A 71 -14.70 4.62 -6.72
N ALA A 72 -14.57 5.11 -5.49
CA ALA A 72 -15.56 6.00 -4.89
C ALA A 72 -15.40 7.44 -5.39
N ASP A 73 -16.50 8.14 -5.52
CA ASP A 73 -16.49 9.58 -5.74
C ASP A 73 -15.84 10.27 -4.52
N LYS A 74 -15.10 11.34 -4.77
CA LYS A 74 -14.34 12.04 -3.75
C LYS A 74 -15.18 12.37 -2.51
N ASP A 75 -14.66 12.06 -1.34
CA ASP A 75 -15.23 12.36 -0.01
C ASP A 75 -16.61 11.71 0.24
N THR A 76 -16.99 10.66 -0.49
CA THR A 76 -18.29 9.99 -0.34
C THR A 76 -18.23 8.66 0.42
N PHE A 77 -17.05 8.07 0.59
CA PHE A 77 -16.92 6.76 1.21
C PHE A 77 -17.08 6.81 2.74
N VAL A 78 -18.02 6.04 3.25
CA VAL A 78 -18.26 5.84 4.68
C VAL A 78 -18.09 4.36 5.01
N GLU A 79 -17.04 4.03 5.77
CA GLU A 79 -16.72 2.63 6.12
C GLU A 79 -17.67 2.07 7.18
N PHE A 80 -18.15 0.84 6.96
CA PHE A 80 -18.91 0.06 7.91
C PHE A 80 -18.01 -0.82 8.77
N ASP A 81 -18.38 -1.02 10.04
CA ASP A 81 -17.76 -2.02 10.92
C ASP A 81 -16.22 -1.93 10.98
N ALA A 82 -15.67 -0.70 10.94
CA ALA A 82 -14.23 -0.46 10.96
C ALA A 82 -13.54 -1.03 12.22
N ASP A 83 -14.30 -1.29 13.28
CA ASP A 83 -13.79 -1.81 14.56
C ASP A 83 -13.79 -3.34 14.64
N LEU A 84 -14.50 -4.02 13.73
CA LEU A 84 -14.50 -5.48 13.69
C LEU A 84 -13.14 -5.99 13.22
N SER A 85 -12.55 -6.88 14.01
CA SER A 85 -11.24 -7.47 13.70
C SER A 85 -11.18 -8.94 14.13
N SER A 86 -10.45 -9.73 13.37
CA SER A 86 -10.23 -11.16 13.67
C SER A 86 -9.44 -11.38 14.95
N HIS A 87 -9.81 -12.44 15.69
CA HIS A 87 -9.05 -12.96 16.83
C HIS A 87 -8.98 -14.48 16.78
N ASN A 88 -8.07 -15.02 17.58
CA ASN A 88 -7.87 -16.47 17.66
C ASN A 88 -8.87 -17.12 18.63
N ILE A 89 -10.12 -17.33 18.19
CA ILE A 89 -11.18 -17.88 19.02
C ILE A 89 -10.92 -19.35 19.39
N LEU A 90 -10.15 -20.06 18.56
CA LEU A 90 -9.90 -21.50 18.71
C LEU A 90 -8.55 -21.81 19.35
N ASP A 91 -7.82 -20.81 19.82
CA ASP A 91 -6.45 -20.94 20.34
C ASP A 91 -5.53 -21.73 19.39
N PHE A 92 -5.70 -21.49 18.07
CA PHE A 92 -4.92 -22.19 17.05
C PHE A 92 -3.44 -21.80 17.13
N PRO A 93 -2.52 -22.76 17.23
CA PRO A 93 -1.09 -22.47 17.38
C PRO A 93 -0.53 -21.61 16.23
N GLY A 94 0.17 -20.51 16.59
CA GLY A 94 0.81 -19.60 15.64
C GLY A 94 -0.15 -18.70 14.85
N TYR A 95 -1.45 -18.70 15.15
CA TYR A 95 -2.40 -17.81 14.47
C TYR A 95 -2.30 -16.37 14.94
N ASP A 96 -2.07 -16.16 16.24
CA ASP A 96 -1.89 -14.81 16.80
C ASP A 96 -0.67 -14.08 16.19
N GLU A 97 0.44 -14.80 16.02
CA GLU A 97 1.64 -14.26 15.37
C GLU A 97 1.36 -13.85 13.91
N LYS A 98 0.53 -14.62 13.20
CA LYS A 98 0.13 -14.28 11.83
C LYS A 98 -0.77 -13.06 11.80
N LEU A 99 -1.72 -12.94 12.74
CA LEU A 99 -2.58 -11.77 12.87
C LEU A 99 -1.78 -10.51 13.19
N GLU A 100 -0.86 -10.58 14.14
CA GLU A 100 0.00 -9.46 14.48
C GLU A 100 0.86 -9.01 13.29
N LYS A 101 1.42 -9.97 12.54
CA LYS A 101 2.19 -9.68 11.33
C LYS A 101 1.31 -9.01 10.26
N ALA A 102 0.07 -9.48 10.08
CA ALA A 102 -0.86 -8.88 9.13
C ALA A 102 -1.23 -7.45 9.54
N ARG A 103 -1.49 -7.19 10.83
CA ARG A 103 -1.82 -5.84 11.34
C ARG A 103 -0.68 -4.83 11.18
N LYS A 104 0.57 -5.27 11.13
CA LYS A 104 1.73 -4.40 10.88
C LYS A 104 1.71 -3.75 9.49
N THR A 105 0.91 -4.26 8.55
CA THR A 105 0.70 -3.64 7.24
C THR A 105 -0.21 -2.40 7.28
N GLY A 106 -0.82 -2.12 8.42
CA GLY A 106 -1.80 -1.04 8.59
C GLY A 106 -3.25 -1.46 8.30
N ALA A 107 -3.47 -2.59 7.64
CA ALA A 107 -4.81 -3.13 7.42
C ALA A 107 -5.34 -3.80 8.71
N LYS A 108 -6.62 -3.57 9.02
CA LYS A 108 -7.28 -4.16 10.20
C LYS A 108 -7.90 -5.53 9.90
N GLU A 109 -8.36 -5.73 8.68
CA GLU A 109 -9.00 -6.95 8.20
C GLU A 109 -8.80 -7.10 6.69
N SER A 110 -9.12 -8.27 6.14
CA SER A 110 -8.94 -8.59 4.72
C SER A 110 -10.02 -8.00 3.80
N VAL A 111 -10.99 -7.27 4.34
CA VAL A 111 -12.02 -6.56 3.57
C VAL A 111 -12.31 -5.19 4.17
N ILE A 112 -12.54 -4.22 3.30
CA ILE A 112 -13.07 -2.89 3.63
C ILE A 112 -14.47 -2.83 3.03
N CYS A 113 -15.49 -2.62 3.86
CA CYS A 113 -16.88 -2.46 3.43
C CYS A 113 -17.38 -1.07 3.78
N GLY A 114 -18.21 -0.50 2.92
CA GLY A 114 -18.77 0.82 3.17
C GLY A 114 -19.73 1.25 2.05
N GLU A 115 -20.45 2.33 2.32
CA GLU A 115 -21.26 3.01 1.30
C GLU A 115 -20.46 4.12 0.63
N CYS A 116 -20.76 4.42 -0.60
CA CYS A 116 -20.18 5.53 -1.34
C CYS A 116 -21.08 5.91 -2.55
N LYS A 117 -20.67 6.96 -3.24
CA LYS A 117 -21.15 7.19 -4.59
C LYS A 117 -20.12 6.74 -5.61
N MET A 118 -20.58 6.12 -6.70
CA MET A 118 -19.78 5.80 -7.87
C MET A 118 -20.43 6.45 -9.09
N ASN A 119 -19.78 7.47 -9.65
CA ASN A 119 -20.35 8.32 -10.71
C ASN A 119 -21.73 8.90 -10.32
N GLY A 120 -21.88 9.33 -9.08
CA GLY A 120 -23.10 9.90 -8.52
C GLY A 120 -24.17 8.88 -8.11
N ILE A 121 -23.95 7.59 -8.30
CA ILE A 121 -24.88 6.50 -7.95
C ILE A 121 -24.53 5.96 -6.57
N ASP A 122 -25.52 5.89 -5.68
CA ASP A 122 -25.37 5.30 -4.36
C ASP A 122 -25.02 3.80 -4.49
N THR A 123 -23.95 3.39 -3.83
CA THR A 123 -23.34 2.07 -4.00
C THR A 123 -22.77 1.58 -2.69
N VAL A 124 -22.85 0.28 -2.44
CA VAL A 124 -22.13 -0.38 -1.35
C VAL A 124 -20.93 -1.13 -1.92
N LEU A 125 -19.75 -0.84 -1.39
CA LEU A 125 -18.50 -1.47 -1.79
C LEU A 125 -18.02 -2.48 -0.75
N CYS A 126 -17.55 -3.65 -1.23
CA CYS A 126 -16.76 -4.60 -0.45
C CYS A 126 -15.44 -4.81 -1.19
N VAL A 127 -14.37 -4.25 -0.69
CA VAL A 127 -13.04 -4.28 -1.32
C VAL A 127 -12.13 -5.20 -0.53
N MET A 128 -11.67 -6.29 -1.16
CA MET A 128 -10.71 -7.19 -0.55
C MET A 128 -9.31 -6.56 -0.50
N ASP A 129 -8.66 -6.65 0.66
CA ASP A 129 -7.30 -6.16 0.86
C ASP A 129 -6.29 -7.32 0.88
N PRO A 130 -5.48 -7.48 -0.17
CA PRO A 130 -4.49 -8.55 -0.23
C PRO A 130 -3.31 -8.34 0.74
N THR A 131 -3.17 -7.18 1.34
CA THR A 131 -2.10 -6.90 2.31
C THR A 131 -2.37 -7.56 3.65
N PHE A 132 -3.65 -7.79 4.00
CA PHE A 132 -4.03 -8.55 5.19
C PHE A 132 -4.27 -10.02 4.82
N MET A 133 -3.40 -10.92 5.28
CA MET A 133 -3.48 -12.37 5.08
C MET A 133 -3.85 -12.80 3.65
N MET A 134 -3.35 -12.07 2.65
CA MET A 134 -3.61 -12.26 1.20
C MET A 134 -5.08 -12.18 0.80
N GLY A 135 -5.91 -11.45 1.54
CA GLY A 135 -7.34 -11.32 1.27
C GLY A 135 -8.15 -12.58 1.66
N SER A 136 -7.66 -13.37 2.62
CA SER A 136 -8.38 -14.58 3.06
C SER A 136 -9.71 -14.22 3.71
N ILE A 137 -10.76 -14.95 3.36
CA ILE A 137 -12.09 -14.80 3.96
C ILE A 137 -12.16 -15.61 5.24
N GLY A 138 -12.14 -14.92 6.38
CA GLY A 138 -12.39 -15.47 7.71
C GLY A 138 -13.79 -15.12 8.21
N VAL A 139 -14.03 -15.40 9.48
CA VAL A 139 -15.34 -15.14 10.13
C VAL A 139 -15.69 -13.64 10.07
N ILE A 140 -14.77 -12.77 10.47
CA ILE A 140 -15.01 -11.32 10.49
C ILE A 140 -15.16 -10.75 9.07
N THR A 141 -14.33 -11.18 8.13
CA THR A 141 -14.49 -10.80 6.73
C THR A 141 -15.86 -11.19 6.17
N GLY A 142 -16.30 -12.43 6.44
CA GLY A 142 -17.62 -12.92 6.04
C GLY A 142 -18.75 -12.10 6.66
N GLU A 143 -18.65 -11.80 7.95
CA GLU A 143 -19.62 -10.97 8.69
C GLU A 143 -19.74 -9.56 8.11
N LYS A 144 -18.61 -8.88 7.88
CA LYS A 144 -18.60 -7.54 7.27
C LYS A 144 -19.26 -7.52 5.89
N ILE A 145 -18.97 -8.53 5.05
CA ILE A 145 -19.59 -8.66 3.73
C ILE A 145 -21.09 -8.91 3.86
N THR A 146 -21.52 -9.78 4.77
CA THR A 146 -22.95 -10.07 5.00
C THR A 146 -23.70 -8.79 5.40
N ARG A 147 -23.20 -8.04 6.36
CA ARG A 147 -23.80 -6.77 6.79
C ARG A 147 -23.86 -5.74 5.67
N ALA A 148 -22.84 -5.69 4.83
CA ALA A 148 -22.84 -4.80 3.68
C ALA A 148 -23.95 -5.17 2.68
N PHE A 149 -24.20 -6.46 2.43
CA PHE A 149 -25.32 -6.91 1.59
C PHE A 149 -26.68 -6.63 2.22
N GLU A 150 -26.82 -6.84 3.53
CA GLU A 150 -28.06 -6.52 4.26
C GLU A 150 -28.35 -5.02 4.16
N TYR A 151 -27.35 -4.18 4.45
CA TYR A 151 -27.47 -2.73 4.30
C TYR A 151 -27.87 -2.30 2.88
N ALA A 152 -27.22 -2.86 1.86
CA ALA A 152 -27.55 -2.56 0.48
C ALA A 152 -28.98 -2.95 0.12
N THR A 153 -29.49 -4.07 0.66
CA THR A 153 -30.85 -4.54 0.41
C THR A 153 -31.90 -3.65 1.08
N GLU A 154 -31.60 -3.13 2.27
CA GLU A 154 -32.52 -2.29 3.04
C GLU A 154 -32.61 -0.85 2.47
N ASN A 155 -31.55 -0.40 1.77
CA ASN A 155 -31.40 0.98 1.27
C ASN A 155 -31.47 1.08 -0.27
N ALA A 156 -31.85 0.03 -0.98
CA ALA A 156 -31.96 -0.03 -2.46
C ALA A 156 -33.20 0.68 -3.01
#